data_cc1b9fe6bd15e3d6d2ae09fecd0776d6
#
_entry.id   cc1b9fe6bd15e3d6d2ae09fecd0776d6
#
_cell.length_a   1.000
_cell.length_b   1.000
_cell.length_c   1.000
_cell.angle_alpha   90.00
_cell.angle_beta   90.00
_cell.angle_gamma   90.00
#
_symmetry.space_group_name_H-M   'P 1'
#
loop_
_entity.id
_entity.type
_entity.pdbx_description
1 polymer ?
#
loop_
_entity_poly.entity_id
_entity_poly.type
_entity_poly.pdbx_seq_one_letter_code
_entity_poly.pdbx_strand_id
1 'polypeptide(L)'
;HPRVRRQRQMCIRDSYYTCPDMIGGGQYSAFLNVKEFDEELIVRSCQVHALMPMMQFSVAPWRILSKENADICAHYAHLHQKMSGYILELAKRAAETGEPIVRSMEYEYPHQGFTDCKDQYMLGDKYLVAPMVTPGVKRTVKLPKGKWKDERGQIFKGPKVIDTDVPLNRLPYYEKIK
;
A
#
# COMPACT_ATOMS: atom_id res chain seq x y z
N HIS A 1 24.83 6.22 -7.12
CA HIS A 1 24.75 6.52 -8.56
C HIS A 1 23.47 7.32 -8.86
N PRO A 2 23.56 8.62 -9.25
CA PRO A 2 22.39 9.47 -9.48
C PRO A 2 21.52 9.00 -10.65
N ARG A 3 22.07 8.30 -11.65
CA ARG A 3 21.33 7.78 -12.81
C ARG A 3 20.38 6.64 -12.46
N VAL A 4 20.75 5.75 -11.54
CA VAL A 4 19.89 4.63 -11.12
C VAL A 4 18.70 5.13 -10.29
N ARG A 5 18.87 6.18 -9.48
CA ARG A 5 17.76 6.81 -8.76
C ARG A 5 16.78 7.52 -9.71
N ARG A 6 17.26 8.23 -10.74
CA ARG A 6 16.41 8.84 -11.76
C ARG A 6 15.65 7.79 -12.59
N GLN A 7 16.32 6.70 -12.97
CA GLN A 7 15.67 5.61 -13.71
C GLN A 7 14.59 4.89 -12.88
N ARG A 8 14.83 4.62 -11.58
CA ARG A 8 13.81 4.07 -10.69
C ARG A 8 12.63 5.02 -10.47
N GLN A 9 12.87 6.32 -10.35
CA GLN A 9 11.80 7.31 -10.28
C GLN A 9 11.06 7.46 -11.62
N MET A 10 11.73 7.33 -12.76
CA MET A 10 11.08 7.31 -14.06
C MET A 10 10.22 6.06 -14.26
N CYS A 11 10.70 4.86 -13.90
CA CYS A 11 9.90 3.63 -13.97
C CYS A 11 8.64 3.69 -13.11
N ILE A 12 8.68 4.32 -11.93
CA ILE A 12 7.50 4.54 -11.08
C ILE A 12 6.55 5.57 -11.73
N ARG A 13 7.08 6.58 -12.44
CA ARG A 13 6.28 7.60 -13.14
C ARG A 13 5.68 7.09 -14.45
N ASP A 14 6.34 6.15 -15.12
CA ASP A 14 5.93 5.66 -16.42
C ASP A 14 5.10 4.36 -16.34
N SER A 15 5.00 3.75 -15.16
CA SER A 15 4.20 2.54 -14.95
C SER A 15 2.86 2.89 -14.33
N TYR A 16 1.84 3.01 -15.16
CA TYR A 16 0.45 3.23 -14.72
C TYR A 16 -0.09 2.08 -13.88
N TYR A 17 0.40 0.88 -14.13
CA TYR A 17 0.00 -0.36 -13.47
C TYR A 17 1.14 -0.87 -12.60
N THR A 18 1.30 -0.29 -11.42
CA THR A 18 2.28 -0.75 -10.45
C THR A 18 1.77 -1.99 -9.74
N CYS A 19 2.51 -3.10 -9.89
CA CYS A 19 2.35 -4.27 -9.04
C CYS A 19 3.63 -4.42 -8.21
N PRO A 20 3.56 -4.42 -6.89
CA PRO A 20 4.65 -4.94 -6.08
C PRO A 20 4.87 -6.42 -6.45
N ASP A 21 6.02 -6.99 -6.06
CA ASP A 21 6.25 -8.43 -6.28
C ASP A 21 5.12 -9.25 -5.63
N MET A 22 4.89 -10.46 -6.14
CA MET A 22 3.79 -11.33 -5.68
C MET A 22 3.84 -11.56 -4.16
N ILE A 23 2.67 -11.53 -3.52
CA ILE A 23 2.53 -11.80 -2.10
C ILE A 23 2.99 -13.23 -1.81
N GLY A 24 3.91 -13.38 -0.86
CA GLY A 24 4.61 -14.63 -0.59
C GLY A 24 5.94 -14.74 -1.34
N GLY A 25 6.13 -14.04 -2.45
CA GLY A 25 7.38 -13.85 -3.20
C GLY A 25 8.23 -15.09 -3.43
N GLY A 26 9.31 -14.93 -4.19
CA GLY A 26 10.33 -15.94 -4.31
C GLY A 26 10.08 -17.01 -5.36
N GLN A 27 11.13 -17.82 -5.58
CA GLN A 27 11.07 -18.97 -6.46
C GLN A 27 10.27 -20.10 -5.80
N TYR A 28 9.62 -20.94 -6.61
CA TYR A 28 8.88 -22.12 -6.14
C TYR A 28 9.70 -22.99 -5.17
N SER A 29 11.00 -23.15 -5.45
CA SER A 29 11.93 -23.89 -4.58
C SER A 29 12.05 -23.31 -3.16
N ALA A 30 11.81 -22.01 -2.98
CA ALA A 30 11.84 -21.39 -1.66
C ALA A 30 10.69 -21.87 -0.74
N PHE A 31 9.59 -22.35 -1.32
CA PHE A 31 8.46 -22.91 -0.56
C PHE A 31 8.61 -24.39 -0.21
N LEU A 32 9.48 -25.14 -0.92
CA LEU A 32 9.61 -26.58 -0.73
C LEU A 32 10.40 -26.98 0.52
N ASN A 33 11.30 -26.11 1.00
CA ASN A 33 12.24 -26.43 2.07
C ASN A 33 12.11 -25.53 3.31
N VAL A 34 11.11 -24.67 3.36
CA VAL A 34 10.89 -23.76 4.49
C VAL A 34 10.07 -24.49 5.57
N LYS A 35 10.63 -24.61 6.76
CA LYS A 35 9.95 -25.20 7.92
C LYS A 35 8.95 -24.25 8.56
N GLU A 36 9.23 -22.96 8.51
CA GLU A 36 8.37 -21.91 9.07
C GLU A 36 8.38 -20.70 8.15
N PHE A 37 7.21 -20.15 7.87
CA PHE A 37 7.06 -18.91 7.10
C PHE A 37 6.99 -17.72 8.05
N ASP A 38 7.56 -16.60 7.64
CA ASP A 38 7.32 -15.32 8.29
C ASP A 38 5.90 -14.84 7.95
N GLU A 39 4.93 -15.28 8.77
CA GLU A 39 3.53 -14.97 8.56
C GLU A 39 3.26 -13.46 8.64
N GLU A 40 3.98 -12.71 9.51
CA GLU A 40 3.85 -11.27 9.60
C GLU A 40 4.24 -10.62 8.28
N LEU A 41 5.37 -10.99 7.69
CA LEU A 41 5.83 -10.46 6.41
C LEU A 41 4.78 -10.70 5.30
N ILE A 42 4.20 -11.90 5.24
CA ILE A 42 3.20 -12.25 4.23
C ILE A 42 1.92 -11.40 4.41
N VAL A 43 1.43 -11.27 5.64
CA VAL A 43 0.25 -10.45 5.95
C VAL A 43 0.53 -8.97 5.65
N ARG A 44 1.69 -8.42 6.05
CA ARG A 44 2.06 -7.03 5.75
C ARG A 44 2.21 -6.79 4.25
N SER A 45 2.78 -7.75 3.52
CA SER A 45 2.85 -7.69 2.06
C SER A 45 1.44 -7.65 1.45
N CYS A 46 0.54 -8.51 1.91
CA CYS A 46 -0.87 -8.52 1.50
C CYS A 46 -1.55 -7.16 1.74
N GLN A 47 -1.29 -6.52 2.88
CA GLN A 47 -1.80 -5.19 3.20
C GLN A 47 -1.30 -4.11 2.24
N VAL A 48 -0.01 -4.13 1.89
CA VAL A 48 0.56 -3.20 0.90
C VAL A 48 -0.16 -3.33 -0.44
N HIS A 49 -0.40 -4.58 -0.90
CA HIS A 49 -1.03 -4.85 -2.19
C HIS A 49 -2.53 -4.50 -2.23
N ALA A 50 -3.22 -4.51 -1.09
CA ALA A 50 -4.66 -4.30 -1.02
C ALA A 50 -5.13 -2.98 -1.65
N LEU A 51 -4.31 -1.94 -1.59
CA LEU A 51 -4.59 -0.61 -2.14
C LEU A 51 -3.57 -0.22 -3.25
N MET A 52 -3.15 -1.23 -4.02
CA MET A 52 -2.36 -1.09 -5.24
C MET A 52 -3.21 -1.44 -6.47
N PRO A 53 -2.81 -1.04 -7.69
CA PRO A 53 -3.55 -1.38 -8.91
C PRO A 53 -3.71 -2.88 -9.15
N MET A 54 -2.71 -3.66 -8.77
CA MET A 54 -2.72 -5.11 -8.92
C MET A 54 -2.39 -5.78 -7.60
N MET A 55 -3.07 -6.89 -7.32
CA MET A 55 -2.84 -7.75 -6.18
C MET A 55 -2.72 -9.20 -6.66
N GLN A 56 -1.59 -9.84 -6.36
CA GLN A 56 -1.30 -11.19 -6.82
C GLN A 56 -0.65 -12.00 -5.72
N PHE A 57 -1.11 -13.24 -5.55
CA PHE A 57 -0.52 -14.21 -4.62
C PHE A 57 0.32 -15.23 -5.40
N SER A 58 1.53 -15.50 -4.93
CA SER A 58 2.39 -16.58 -5.47
C SER A 58 2.01 -17.94 -4.88
N VAL A 59 1.42 -17.95 -3.70
CA VAL A 59 0.99 -19.15 -2.98
C VAL A 59 -0.34 -18.89 -2.27
N ALA A 60 -1.17 -19.91 -2.18
CA ALA A 60 -2.45 -19.81 -1.48
C ALA A 60 -2.25 -19.61 0.04
N PRO A 61 -2.71 -18.47 0.62
CA PRO A 61 -2.49 -18.15 2.02
C PRO A 61 -2.88 -19.28 2.99
N TRP A 62 -4.00 -19.95 2.74
CA TRP A 62 -4.50 -21.06 3.59
C TRP A 62 -3.62 -22.31 3.59
N ARG A 63 -2.59 -22.40 2.74
CA ARG A 63 -1.62 -23.50 2.72
C ARG A 63 -0.40 -23.26 3.59
N ILE A 64 -0.09 -21.99 3.88
CA ILE A 64 1.18 -21.61 4.51
C ILE A 64 1.00 -20.78 5.78
N LEU A 65 -0.18 -20.20 5.99
CA LEU A 65 -0.47 -19.35 7.13
C LEU A 65 -1.39 -20.07 8.13
N SER A 66 -1.33 -19.64 9.39
CA SER A 66 -2.35 -19.93 10.37
C SER A 66 -3.72 -19.48 9.87
N LYS A 67 -4.80 -20.09 10.38
CA LYS A 67 -6.16 -19.70 9.97
C LYS A 67 -6.42 -18.21 10.19
N GLU A 68 -5.99 -17.67 11.33
CA GLU A 68 -6.17 -16.26 11.68
C GLU A 68 -5.51 -15.35 10.64
N ASN A 69 -4.25 -15.60 10.28
CA ASN A 69 -3.52 -14.80 9.31
C ASN A 69 -4.02 -14.99 7.88
N ALA A 70 -4.50 -16.16 7.52
CA ALA A 70 -5.17 -16.40 6.25
C ALA A 70 -6.49 -15.60 6.14
N ASP A 71 -7.28 -15.55 7.22
CA ASP A 71 -8.52 -14.76 7.29
C ASP A 71 -8.21 -13.24 7.15
N ILE A 72 -7.10 -12.75 7.73
CA ILE A 72 -6.63 -11.37 7.51
C ILE A 72 -6.30 -11.13 6.03
N CYS A 73 -5.58 -12.03 5.38
CA CYS A 73 -5.29 -11.90 3.95
C CYS A 73 -6.58 -11.90 3.10
N ALA A 74 -7.55 -12.75 3.42
CA ALA A 74 -8.85 -12.76 2.75
C ALA A 74 -9.59 -11.43 2.91
N HIS A 75 -9.57 -10.83 4.11
CA HIS A 75 -10.14 -9.51 4.36
C HIS A 75 -9.53 -8.45 3.43
N TYR A 76 -8.20 -8.43 3.26
CA TYR A 76 -7.52 -7.45 2.40
C TYR A 76 -7.72 -7.74 0.90
N ALA A 77 -7.87 -8.99 0.49
CA ALA A 77 -8.29 -9.33 -0.86
C ALA A 77 -9.70 -8.81 -1.17
N HIS A 78 -10.63 -8.92 -0.22
CA HIS A 78 -11.96 -8.31 -0.34
C HIS A 78 -11.92 -6.77 -0.35
N LEU A 79 -11.01 -6.15 0.42
CA LEU A 79 -10.80 -4.70 0.34
C LEU A 79 -10.36 -4.30 -1.06
N HIS A 80 -9.38 -5.00 -1.65
CA HIS A 80 -8.93 -4.77 -3.02
C HIS A 80 -10.09 -4.90 -4.02
N GLN A 81 -10.91 -5.95 -3.89
CA GLN A 81 -12.10 -6.14 -4.71
C GLN A 81 -13.09 -4.97 -4.60
N LYS A 82 -13.33 -4.45 -3.39
CA LYS A 82 -14.19 -3.26 -3.18
C LYS A 82 -13.64 -2.01 -3.85
N MET A 83 -12.30 -1.90 -3.95
CA MET A 83 -11.64 -0.75 -4.58
C MET A 83 -11.53 -0.88 -6.10
N SER A 84 -11.89 -2.02 -6.69
CA SER A 84 -11.71 -2.30 -8.12
C SER A 84 -12.38 -1.25 -9.03
N GLY A 85 -13.57 -0.77 -8.66
CA GLY A 85 -14.26 0.30 -9.40
C GLY A 85 -13.43 1.59 -9.45
N TYR A 86 -12.91 2.03 -8.30
CA TYR A 86 -12.05 3.22 -8.23
C TYR A 86 -10.72 3.01 -8.94
N ILE A 87 -10.10 1.85 -8.78
CA ILE A 87 -8.86 1.51 -9.49
C ILE A 87 -9.07 1.53 -11.01
N LEU A 88 -10.19 0.99 -11.51
CA LEU A 88 -10.53 1.02 -12.94
C LEU A 88 -10.74 2.46 -13.45
N GLU A 89 -11.36 3.31 -12.65
CA GLU A 89 -11.52 4.74 -12.97
C GLU A 89 -10.16 5.44 -13.07
N LEU A 90 -9.26 5.19 -12.11
CA LEU A 90 -7.89 5.70 -12.16
C LEU A 90 -7.11 5.16 -13.36
N ALA A 91 -7.30 3.89 -13.73
CA ALA A 91 -6.66 3.29 -14.90
C ALA A 91 -7.10 3.96 -16.22
N LYS A 92 -8.39 4.24 -16.36
CA LYS A 92 -8.92 4.99 -17.51
C LYS A 92 -8.33 6.40 -17.56
N ARG A 93 -8.33 7.11 -16.42
CA ARG A 93 -7.72 8.44 -16.33
C ARG A 93 -6.22 8.42 -16.65
N ALA A 94 -5.50 7.40 -16.16
CA ALA A 94 -4.09 7.24 -16.45
C ALA A 94 -3.81 7.03 -17.96
N ALA A 95 -4.65 6.27 -18.66
CA ALA A 95 -4.55 6.06 -20.10
C ALA A 95 -4.77 7.35 -20.91
N GLU A 96 -5.62 8.25 -20.42
CA GLU A 96 -5.95 9.51 -21.09
C GLU A 96 -4.95 10.63 -20.78
N THR A 97 -4.49 10.72 -19.52
CA THR A 97 -3.74 11.88 -19.02
C THR A 97 -2.28 11.60 -18.74
N GLY A 98 -1.87 10.36 -18.63
CA GLY A 98 -0.54 9.99 -18.16
C GLY A 98 -0.36 10.07 -16.63
N GLU A 99 -1.40 10.36 -15.85
CA GLU A 99 -1.33 10.47 -14.40
C GLU A 99 -1.14 9.10 -13.74
N PRO A 100 -0.15 8.90 -12.86
CA PRO A 100 0.05 7.61 -12.21
C PRO A 100 -1.08 7.27 -11.24
N ILE A 101 -1.44 5.98 -11.18
CA ILE A 101 -2.45 5.47 -10.26
C ILE A 101 -1.93 5.51 -8.82
N VAL A 102 -0.71 5.02 -8.61
CA VAL A 102 0.00 5.12 -7.32
C VAL A 102 0.96 6.28 -7.37
N ARG A 103 0.87 7.19 -6.42
CA ARG A 103 1.64 8.43 -6.39
C ARG A 103 2.48 8.52 -5.13
N SER A 104 3.72 9.00 -5.25
CA SER A 104 4.48 9.36 -4.07
C SER A 104 3.81 10.54 -3.35
N MET A 105 4.03 10.64 -2.05
CA MET A 105 3.51 11.77 -1.27
C MET A 105 4.03 13.12 -1.77
N GLU A 106 5.31 13.20 -2.19
CA GLU A 106 5.90 14.43 -2.74
C GLU A 106 5.32 14.79 -4.11
N TYR A 107 4.90 13.80 -4.91
CA TYR A 107 4.24 14.05 -6.19
C TYR A 107 2.88 14.73 -6.00
N GLU A 108 2.06 14.20 -5.10
CA GLU A 108 0.69 14.72 -4.86
C GLU A 108 0.68 15.97 -3.97
N TYR A 109 1.65 16.09 -3.06
CA TYR A 109 1.77 17.20 -2.10
C TYR A 109 3.18 17.80 -2.10
N PRO A 110 3.60 18.43 -3.22
CA PRO A 110 4.94 19.00 -3.35
C PRO A 110 5.18 20.09 -2.29
N HIS A 111 6.42 20.15 -1.82
CA HIS A 111 6.87 21.16 -0.86
C HIS A 111 6.17 21.13 0.52
N GLN A 112 5.52 20.00 0.88
CA GLN A 112 4.92 19.81 2.20
C GLN A 112 5.75 18.90 3.13
N GLY A 113 7.05 18.68 2.80
CA GLY A 113 7.98 17.90 3.62
C GLY A 113 7.88 16.40 3.42
N PHE A 114 7.48 15.94 2.21
CA PHE A 114 7.34 14.53 1.87
C PHE A 114 8.48 13.98 1.02
N THR A 115 9.53 14.75 0.73
CA THR A 115 10.65 14.34 -0.12
C THR A 115 11.29 13.02 0.31
N ASP A 116 11.40 12.79 1.62
CA ASP A 116 11.98 11.56 2.21
C ASP A 116 10.94 10.54 2.66
N CYS A 117 9.65 10.77 2.39
CA CYS A 117 8.58 9.87 2.77
C CYS A 117 8.54 8.66 1.80
N LYS A 118 8.98 7.49 2.28
CA LYS A 118 9.11 6.26 1.48
C LYS A 118 8.12 5.17 1.89
N ASP A 119 7.38 5.38 2.96
CA ASP A 119 6.52 4.41 3.63
C ASP A 119 5.05 4.79 3.59
N GLN A 120 4.71 5.83 2.82
CA GLN A 120 3.34 6.26 2.54
C GLN A 120 3.18 6.55 1.06
N TYR A 121 2.01 6.30 0.52
CA TYR A 121 1.68 6.62 -0.87
C TYR A 121 0.22 7.03 -1.01
N MET A 122 -0.11 7.61 -2.16
CA MET A 122 -1.47 7.89 -2.55
C MET A 122 -1.95 6.86 -3.57
N LEU A 123 -3.15 6.34 -3.39
CA LEU A 123 -3.91 5.68 -4.44
C LEU A 123 -4.82 6.73 -5.08
N GLY A 124 -4.45 7.16 -6.28
CA GLY A 124 -5.02 8.35 -6.91
C GLY A 124 -4.82 9.61 -6.07
N ASP A 125 -5.82 10.48 -6.10
CA ASP A 125 -5.89 11.72 -5.35
C ASP A 125 -6.72 11.62 -4.05
N LYS A 126 -7.31 10.43 -3.81
CA LYS A 126 -8.34 10.25 -2.77
C LYS A 126 -7.83 9.50 -1.54
N TYR A 127 -7.03 8.46 -1.69
CA TYR A 127 -6.63 7.61 -0.56
C TYR A 127 -5.14 7.71 -0.25
N LEU A 128 -4.81 8.14 0.96
CA LEU A 128 -3.48 8.03 1.54
C LEU A 128 -3.36 6.67 2.22
N VAL A 129 -2.34 5.92 1.86
CA VAL A 129 -2.07 4.57 2.39
C VAL A 129 -0.77 4.57 3.15
N ALA A 130 -0.80 4.06 4.37
CA ALA A 130 0.33 4.08 5.29
C ALA A 130 0.58 2.67 5.87
N PRO A 131 1.10 1.72 5.07
CA PRO A 131 1.32 0.35 5.51
C PRO A 131 2.48 0.24 6.50
N MET A 132 2.48 -0.79 7.35
CA MET A 132 3.68 -1.19 8.09
C MET A 132 4.67 -1.83 7.11
N VAL A 133 5.85 -1.23 6.99
CA VAL A 133 6.95 -1.70 6.14
C VAL A 133 8.17 -2.13 6.95
N THR A 134 8.06 -2.09 8.27
CA THR A 134 9.04 -2.57 9.25
C THR A 134 8.32 -3.37 10.32
N PRO A 135 8.94 -4.37 10.95
CA PRO A 135 8.34 -5.10 12.06
C PRO A 135 7.89 -4.16 13.17
N GLY A 136 6.73 -4.45 13.76
CA GLY A 136 6.21 -3.68 14.88
C GLY A 136 4.70 -3.48 14.84
N VAL A 137 4.21 -2.73 15.84
CA VAL A 137 2.78 -2.49 16.05
C VAL A 137 2.41 -1.01 16.16
N LYS A 138 3.36 -0.12 15.88
CA LYS A 138 3.15 1.33 15.91
C LYS A 138 3.86 2.00 14.75
N ARG A 139 3.24 3.03 14.21
CA ARG A 139 3.88 3.87 13.21
C ARG A 139 3.44 5.32 13.30
N THR A 140 4.27 6.20 12.80
CA THR A 140 3.96 7.60 12.59
C THR A 140 3.44 7.81 11.17
N VAL A 141 2.33 8.52 11.03
CA VAL A 141 1.72 8.88 9.76
C VAL A 141 1.73 10.40 9.62
N LYS A 142 2.20 10.91 8.49
CA LYS A 142 2.15 12.33 8.14
C LYS A 142 0.96 12.58 7.22
N LEU A 143 -0.03 13.32 7.71
CA LEU A 143 -1.18 13.74 6.92
C LEU A 143 -0.91 15.11 6.26
N PRO A 144 -1.08 15.26 4.95
CA PRO A 144 -0.95 16.55 4.29
C PRO A 144 -2.15 17.46 4.58
N LYS A 145 -2.09 18.70 4.12
CA LYS A 145 -3.20 19.65 4.24
C LYS A 145 -4.50 19.07 3.68
N GLY A 146 -5.59 19.18 4.45
CA GLY A 146 -6.91 18.68 4.08
C GLY A 146 -7.64 18.05 5.27
N LYS A 147 -8.81 17.47 4.98
CA LYS A 147 -9.56 16.64 5.94
C LYS A 147 -9.50 15.18 5.51
N TRP A 148 -9.18 14.33 6.44
CA TRP A 148 -8.89 12.91 6.23
C TRP A 148 -9.73 12.07 7.16
N LYS A 149 -10.36 11.04 6.65
CA LYS A 149 -11.12 10.04 7.41
C LYS A 149 -10.38 8.72 7.36
N ASP A 150 -10.02 8.15 8.52
CA ASP A 150 -9.39 6.84 8.57
C ASP A 150 -10.39 5.70 8.31
N GLU A 151 -9.89 4.48 8.20
CA GLU A 151 -10.67 3.26 7.97
C GLU A 151 -11.66 2.94 9.10
N ARG A 152 -11.51 3.59 10.27
CA ARG A 152 -12.40 3.45 11.43
C ARG A 152 -13.42 4.58 11.52
N GLY A 153 -13.39 5.52 10.56
CA GLY A 153 -14.31 6.65 10.51
C GLY A 153 -13.85 7.88 11.30
N GLN A 154 -12.66 7.85 11.92
CA GLN A 154 -12.13 9.01 12.66
C GLN A 154 -11.64 10.08 11.68
N ILE A 155 -11.96 11.34 11.96
CA ILE A 155 -11.63 12.48 11.11
C ILE A 155 -10.44 13.23 11.68
N PHE A 156 -9.47 13.52 10.81
CA PHE A 156 -8.28 14.32 11.10
C PHE A 156 -8.21 15.53 10.19
N LYS A 157 -7.72 16.64 10.74
CA LYS A 157 -7.39 17.84 9.95
C LYS A 157 -5.87 17.93 9.82
N GLY A 158 -5.37 17.87 8.60
CA GLY A 158 -3.97 18.11 8.28
C GLY A 158 -3.65 19.58 7.96
N PRO A 159 -2.37 19.96 7.92
CA PRO A 159 -1.22 19.07 8.10
C PRO A 159 -1.09 18.59 9.55
N LYS A 160 -0.81 17.30 9.74
CA LYS A 160 -0.68 16.70 11.07
C LYS A 160 0.21 15.45 11.01
N VAL A 161 1.02 15.26 12.04
CA VAL A 161 1.72 14.01 12.31
C VAL A 161 0.95 13.28 13.39
N ILE A 162 0.66 12.00 13.18
CA ILE A 162 -0.07 11.15 14.11
C ILE A 162 0.69 9.84 14.35
N ASP A 163 0.76 9.44 15.62
CA ASP A 163 1.20 8.10 15.97
C ASP A 163 -0.03 7.20 16.10
N THR A 164 0.04 6.02 15.51
CA THR A 164 -1.08 5.11 15.47
C THR A 164 -0.64 3.68 15.72
N ASP A 165 -1.46 2.94 16.47
CA ASP A 165 -1.28 1.51 16.66
C ASP A 165 -1.70 0.77 15.38
N VAL A 166 -0.86 -0.17 14.96
CA VAL A 166 -1.04 -0.96 13.75
C VAL A 166 -0.82 -2.45 14.07
N PRO A 167 -1.74 -3.07 14.83
CA PRO A 167 -1.70 -4.51 15.01
C PRO A 167 -1.74 -5.23 13.66
N LEU A 168 -1.42 -6.53 13.64
CA LEU A 168 -1.22 -7.27 12.39
C LEU A 168 -2.46 -7.27 11.48
N ASN A 169 -3.64 -7.21 12.04
CA ASN A 169 -4.90 -7.16 11.29
C ASN A 169 -5.28 -5.74 10.80
N ARG A 170 -4.42 -4.72 10.97
CA ARG A 170 -4.73 -3.34 10.60
C ARG A 170 -3.81 -2.80 9.51
N LEU A 171 -4.40 -2.21 8.47
CA LEU A 171 -3.76 -1.34 7.49
C LEU A 171 -4.29 0.09 7.67
N PRO A 172 -3.49 1.06 8.14
CA PRO A 172 -3.93 2.45 8.16
C PRO A 172 -4.04 3.01 6.74
N TYR A 173 -5.22 3.48 6.37
CA TYR A 173 -5.42 4.30 5.19
C TYR A 173 -6.45 5.38 5.47
N TYR A 174 -6.39 6.45 4.71
CA TYR A 174 -7.16 7.66 4.97
C TYR A 174 -7.81 8.14 3.67
N GLU A 175 -9.12 8.33 3.72
CA GLU A 175 -9.88 8.92 2.62
C GLU A 175 -9.86 10.45 2.75
N LYS A 176 -9.48 11.15 1.70
CA LYS A 176 -9.59 12.61 1.62
C LYS A 176 -11.05 12.99 1.44
N ILE A 177 -11.60 13.73 2.39
CA ILE A 177 -13.01 14.14 2.40
C ILE A 177 -13.20 15.64 2.08
N LYS A 178 -12.12 16.44 2.15
CA LYS A 178 -12.08 17.85 1.68
C LYS A 178 -10.65 18.31 1.52
#